data_408e26670b3f992da464741cc8ebdc4a
#
_entry.id   408e26670b3f992da464741cc8ebdc4a
#
_cell.length_a   1.000
_cell.length_b   1.000
_cell.length_c   1.000
_cell.angle_alpha   90.00
_cell.angle_beta   90.00
_cell.angle_gamma   90.00
#
_symmetry.space_group_name_H-M   'P 1'
#
loop_
_entity.id
_entity.type
_entity.pdbx_description
1 polymer ?
#
loop_
_entity_poly.entity_id
_entity_poly.type
_entity_poly.pdbx_seq_one_letter_code
_entity_poly.pdbx_strand_id
1 'polypeptide(L)'
;MPALLALPLLIASAAGFADDPPASTASPPPSTEPSAPPAEGLRYRVVIDAPSPLRETLAASVNLIRWQTYDQMSTSLFDALVRQASEQAKGAAETEGFFSATVDVAVDRSVTPFNVTVRVTPGPQATVKSAQIAIDGIATNDSVGAAARAVVQRQWSLPPGTPFRQADWIAAKQQAVETVAGDSFAAAKLGFSEALVDPDANTVAIDVRIDSGPVFHVGELEIEGLSRYPPELVRNYRTQRPGDRYSIAELDQFVRRLNGTGYFASVHAAIDADPAHADDAPVRVSVIEAPPKKLEMGVGYSTDTAFRANASYRDVNVDNRALQMNIDARIESKLQNASLRFVRPPSASGWSPSTFAKVERTDISGLVTQTASIGARMSSLDERNQWQYGVAYYTDLQEPEGAPQSDARALYVDVERAWRRVDDIAAPTRGWVALAQAGAGIPGASSRSFQRVVLRYAYWHPIDRQWSFSTRAEAGVVFAQSRNDIPAALLFRTGGDTTVRGYAFESLGIKQGDAVLPTRYYYATSVEATRWIGEAWGIAVFVDAGNAFDDRSEARPALGYGFGARVKTPIGPFRLDVAYGERSRQVRLHFSVGVAF
;
A
#
# COMPACT_ATOMS: atom_id res chain seq x y z
N MET A 1 -26.93 -31.17 -15.77
CA MET A 1 -25.77 -32.05 -15.83
C MET A 1 -24.97 -31.72 -17.06
N PRO A 2 -23.79 -31.18 -16.88
CA PRO A 2 -22.56 -31.84 -17.25
C PRO A 2 -21.42 -31.63 -16.26
N ALA A 3 -20.54 -32.52 -16.32
CA ALA A 3 -19.31 -32.90 -15.73
C ALA A 3 -18.29 -31.83 -15.37
N LEU A 4 -17.81 -31.92 -14.14
CA LEU A 4 -16.54 -31.35 -13.67
C LEU A 4 -15.36 -32.12 -14.29
N LEU A 5 -14.44 -31.41 -14.92
CA LEU A 5 -13.11 -31.89 -15.28
C LEU A 5 -12.09 -31.30 -14.32
N ALA A 6 -11.55 -32.15 -13.46
CA ALA A 6 -10.40 -31.85 -12.62
C ALA A 6 -9.11 -32.14 -13.40
N LEU A 7 -8.18 -31.20 -13.44
CA LEU A 7 -6.83 -31.41 -14.01
C LEU A 7 -5.85 -31.63 -12.86
N PRO A 8 -5.03 -32.69 -12.86
CA PRO A 8 -4.01 -32.88 -11.85
C PRO A 8 -2.72 -32.15 -12.21
N LEU A 9 -2.14 -31.48 -11.22
CA LEU A 9 -0.82 -30.86 -11.25
C LEU A 9 0.25 -31.96 -11.16
N LEU A 10 1.05 -32.14 -12.20
CA LEU A 10 2.23 -33.02 -12.21
C LEU A 10 3.44 -32.20 -11.69
N ILE A 11 3.94 -32.58 -10.52
CA ILE A 11 5.24 -32.13 -10.01
C ILE A 11 6.28 -33.16 -10.47
N ALA A 12 7.17 -32.77 -11.37
CA ALA A 12 8.33 -33.56 -11.77
C ALA A 12 9.48 -33.32 -10.79
N SER A 13 9.84 -34.34 -10.03
CA SER A 13 11.06 -34.40 -9.22
C SER A 13 12.20 -34.92 -10.07
N ALA A 14 13.28 -34.14 -10.25
CA ALA A 14 14.52 -34.59 -10.86
C ALA A 14 15.41 -35.26 -9.79
N ALA A 15 15.63 -36.55 -9.94
CA ALA A 15 16.60 -37.31 -9.17
C ALA A 15 17.97 -37.23 -9.86
N GLY A 16 18.97 -36.68 -9.16
CA GLY A 16 20.36 -36.75 -9.57
C GLY A 16 20.98 -38.07 -9.16
N PHE A 17 21.65 -38.73 -10.10
CA PHE A 17 22.46 -39.90 -9.86
C PHE A 17 23.78 -39.49 -9.21
N ALA A 18 24.20 -40.17 -8.13
CA ALA A 18 25.53 -40.14 -7.57
C ALA A 18 26.10 -41.58 -7.61
N ASP A 19 27.32 -41.73 -8.16
CA ASP A 19 28.04 -42.96 -8.30
C ASP A 19 28.46 -43.57 -6.96
N ASP A 20 28.30 -44.90 -6.82
CA ASP A 20 28.83 -45.67 -5.70
C ASP A 20 30.31 -46.03 -5.93
N PRO A 21 31.18 -45.96 -4.90
CA PRO A 21 32.52 -46.55 -4.93
C PRO A 21 32.48 -48.03 -4.46
N PRO A 22 33.47 -48.85 -4.85
CA PRO A 22 33.40 -50.30 -4.73
C PRO A 22 33.58 -50.81 -3.30
N ALA A 23 32.91 -51.92 -3.03
CA ALA A 23 32.86 -52.66 -1.77
C ALA A 23 34.24 -53.17 -1.31
N SER A 24 34.63 -52.77 -0.11
CA SER A 24 35.75 -53.35 0.67
C SER A 24 35.18 -54.44 1.59
N THR A 25 35.71 -55.64 1.45
CA THR A 25 35.46 -56.79 2.32
C THR A 25 36.08 -56.60 3.70
N ALA A 26 35.24 -56.36 4.73
CA ALA A 26 35.68 -56.37 6.12
C ALA A 26 34.94 -57.51 6.88
N SER A 27 35.73 -58.25 7.68
CA SER A 27 35.33 -59.38 8.53
C SER A 27 34.26 -58.98 9.57
N PRO A 28 33.41 -59.94 10.01
CA PRO A 28 32.34 -59.61 10.96
C PRO A 28 32.91 -59.27 12.35
N PRO A 29 32.36 -58.26 13.03
CA PRO A 29 32.75 -57.95 14.41
C PRO A 29 32.12 -58.94 15.38
N PRO A 30 32.70 -59.09 16.59
CA PRO A 30 32.20 -60.00 17.62
C PRO A 30 30.83 -59.59 18.09
N SER A 31 29.99 -60.59 18.37
CA SER A 31 28.64 -60.48 18.94
C SER A 31 28.63 -59.66 20.22
N THR A 32 28.03 -58.47 20.12
CA THR A 32 27.66 -57.64 21.26
C THR A 32 26.39 -58.22 21.89
N GLU A 33 26.43 -58.45 23.20
CA GLU A 33 25.29 -58.72 24.05
C GLU A 33 24.20 -57.66 23.84
N PRO A 34 22.89 -57.97 23.97
CA PRO A 34 21.82 -56.99 23.82
C PRO A 34 21.98 -55.91 24.92
N SER A 35 22.38 -54.75 24.48
CA SER A 35 22.32 -53.53 25.32
C SER A 35 20.90 -53.39 25.85
N ALA A 36 20.74 -53.24 27.15
CA ALA A 36 19.48 -52.94 27.80
C ALA A 36 18.80 -51.75 27.09
N PRO A 37 17.46 -51.74 26.93
CA PRO A 37 16.77 -50.60 26.34
C PRO A 37 17.16 -49.33 27.09
N PRO A 38 17.39 -48.22 26.39
CA PRO A 38 17.71 -46.95 27.05
C PRO A 38 16.62 -46.66 28.06
N ALA A 39 17.01 -46.41 29.33
CA ALA A 39 16.09 -46.06 30.40
C ALA A 39 15.20 -44.89 29.88
N GLU A 40 13.87 -45.08 29.89
CA GLU A 40 12.95 -44.00 29.55
C GLU A 40 13.27 -42.79 30.43
N GLY A 41 13.61 -41.66 29.79
CA GLY A 41 13.93 -40.43 30.47
C GLY A 41 12.72 -39.97 31.29
N LEU A 42 12.99 -39.25 32.38
CA LEU A 42 11.95 -38.66 33.21
C LEU A 42 11.03 -37.78 32.38
N ARG A 43 9.70 -38.00 32.52
CA ARG A 43 8.68 -37.18 31.86
C ARG A 43 7.96 -36.32 32.88
N TYR A 44 7.71 -35.06 32.50
CA TYR A 44 6.97 -34.12 33.32
C TYR A 44 6.06 -33.24 32.46
N ARG A 45 5.07 -32.62 33.09
CA ARG A 45 4.15 -31.65 32.49
C ARG A 45 4.18 -30.37 33.31
N VAL A 46 4.29 -29.22 32.61
CA VAL A 46 4.25 -27.91 33.25
C VAL A 46 2.90 -27.24 33.02
N VAL A 47 2.34 -26.73 34.11
CA VAL A 47 1.14 -25.91 34.11
C VAL A 47 1.52 -24.51 34.60
N ILE A 48 1.20 -23.50 33.81
CA ILE A 48 1.43 -22.09 34.16
C ILE A 48 0.12 -21.53 34.73
N ASP A 49 0.16 -21.12 35.97
CA ASP A 49 -0.92 -20.43 36.68
C ASP A 49 -0.57 -18.93 36.76
N ALA A 50 -0.91 -18.18 35.69
CA ALA A 50 -0.68 -16.76 35.56
C ALA A 50 -1.75 -16.12 34.65
N PRO A 51 -2.10 -14.81 34.81
CA PRO A 51 -2.99 -14.12 33.93
C PRO A 51 -2.34 -13.85 32.54
N SER A 52 -3.16 -13.68 31.47
CA SER A 52 -2.68 -13.16 30.19
C SER A 52 -2.40 -11.64 30.32
N PRO A 53 -1.36 -11.07 29.65
CA PRO A 53 -0.44 -11.71 28.69
C PRO A 53 0.78 -12.40 29.32
N LEU A 54 0.96 -12.31 30.66
CA LEU A 54 2.13 -12.83 31.36
C LEU A 54 2.35 -14.35 31.12
N ARG A 55 1.25 -15.10 30.95
CA ARG A 55 1.32 -16.55 30.69
C ARG A 55 2.10 -16.86 29.40
N GLU A 56 1.90 -16.10 28.34
CA GLU A 56 2.58 -16.27 27.06
C GLU A 56 4.08 -15.99 27.19
N THR A 57 4.45 -14.92 27.90
CA THR A 57 5.84 -14.54 28.15
C THR A 57 6.55 -15.61 29.00
N LEU A 58 5.89 -16.15 30.04
CA LEU A 58 6.40 -17.24 30.85
C LEU A 58 6.63 -18.52 30.06
N ALA A 59 5.67 -18.88 29.18
CA ALA A 59 5.79 -20.05 28.31
C ALA A 59 7.00 -19.97 27.35
N ALA A 60 7.36 -18.78 26.91
CA ALA A 60 8.51 -18.56 26.04
C ALA A 60 9.85 -18.49 26.80
N SER A 61 9.85 -18.01 28.05
CA SER A 61 11.07 -17.65 28.80
C SER A 61 11.56 -18.73 29.78
N VAL A 62 10.65 -19.59 30.30
CA VAL A 62 11.01 -20.59 31.33
C VAL A 62 11.53 -21.85 30.68
N ASN A 63 12.80 -22.18 30.89
CA ASN A 63 13.46 -23.35 30.32
C ASN A 63 12.76 -24.67 30.67
N LEU A 64 12.24 -24.80 31.88
CA LEU A 64 11.50 -25.98 32.29
C LEU A 64 10.33 -26.30 31.33
N ILE A 65 9.70 -25.29 30.72
CA ILE A 65 8.62 -25.48 29.74
C ILE A 65 9.20 -25.88 28.38
N ARG A 66 10.27 -25.23 27.96
CA ARG A 66 10.93 -25.49 26.67
C ARG A 66 11.53 -26.90 26.56
N TRP A 67 12.01 -27.45 27.67
CA TRP A 67 12.62 -28.78 27.72
C TRP A 67 11.63 -29.89 28.02
N GLN A 68 10.33 -29.60 28.10
CA GLN A 68 9.29 -30.60 28.45
C GLN A 68 9.22 -31.78 27.45
N THR A 69 9.62 -31.55 26.18
CA THR A 69 9.60 -32.57 25.11
C THR A 69 10.92 -33.32 24.95
N TYR A 70 11.91 -33.07 25.85
CA TYR A 70 13.21 -33.72 25.75
C TYR A 70 13.16 -35.13 26.32
N ASP A 71 13.34 -36.17 25.48
CA ASP A 71 13.12 -37.58 25.82
C ASP A 71 14.21 -38.19 26.73
N GLN A 72 15.38 -37.57 26.84
CA GLN A 72 16.50 -38.05 27.69
C GLN A 72 16.67 -37.24 28.97
N MET A 73 15.58 -36.74 29.54
CA MET A 73 15.62 -35.95 30.77
C MET A 73 16.11 -36.78 31.96
N SER A 74 17.23 -36.35 32.54
CA SER A 74 17.72 -36.94 33.81
C SER A 74 17.10 -36.24 35.03
N THR A 75 17.03 -36.95 36.15
CA THR A 75 16.52 -36.36 37.41
C THR A 75 17.34 -35.14 37.84
N SER A 76 18.67 -35.20 37.69
CA SER A 76 19.56 -34.06 38.00
C SER A 76 19.32 -32.83 37.13
N LEU A 77 19.09 -33.02 35.82
CA LEU A 77 18.77 -31.94 34.91
C LEU A 77 17.39 -31.35 35.21
N PHE A 78 16.39 -32.21 35.45
CA PHE A 78 15.06 -31.76 35.85
C PHE A 78 15.09 -30.92 37.13
N ASP A 79 15.79 -31.40 38.19
CA ASP A 79 15.92 -30.64 39.42
C ASP A 79 16.67 -29.31 39.26
N ALA A 80 17.65 -29.24 38.35
CA ALA A 80 18.31 -27.99 37.98
C ALA A 80 17.35 -27.02 37.29
N LEU A 81 16.54 -27.49 36.33
CA LEU A 81 15.54 -26.68 35.66
C LEU A 81 14.45 -26.17 36.60
N VAL A 82 13.99 -26.99 37.56
CA VAL A 82 13.03 -26.59 38.58
C VAL A 82 13.60 -25.48 39.49
N ARG A 83 14.85 -25.60 39.92
CA ARG A 83 15.50 -24.54 40.73
C ARG A 83 15.63 -23.22 39.98
N GLN A 84 15.88 -23.27 38.67
CA GLN A 84 16.00 -22.07 37.84
C GLN A 84 14.64 -21.45 37.44
N ALA A 85 13.56 -22.25 37.46
CA ALA A 85 12.25 -21.83 36.96
C ALA A 85 11.69 -20.61 37.73
N SER A 86 11.90 -20.52 39.04
CA SER A 86 11.43 -19.38 39.84
C SER A 86 12.09 -18.06 39.43
N GLU A 87 13.41 -18.05 39.29
CA GLU A 87 14.15 -16.84 38.87
C GLU A 87 13.83 -16.46 37.42
N GLN A 88 13.72 -17.44 36.51
CA GLN A 88 13.33 -17.19 35.13
C GLN A 88 11.91 -16.64 35.03
N ALA A 89 10.97 -17.18 35.82
CA ALA A 89 9.60 -16.69 35.81
C ALA A 89 9.50 -15.29 36.43
N LYS A 90 10.28 -15.00 37.47
CA LYS A 90 10.35 -13.64 38.03
C LYS A 90 10.94 -12.65 37.04
N GLY A 91 12.07 -12.98 36.41
CA GLY A 91 12.65 -12.12 35.34
C GLY A 91 11.68 -11.91 34.18
N ALA A 92 10.93 -12.93 33.77
CA ALA A 92 9.90 -12.79 32.74
C ALA A 92 8.76 -11.86 33.19
N ALA A 93 8.34 -11.91 34.45
CA ALA A 93 7.35 -10.98 35.00
C ALA A 93 7.88 -9.52 35.02
N GLU A 94 9.15 -9.33 35.39
CA GLU A 94 9.80 -8.02 35.37
C GLU A 94 9.86 -7.40 33.96
N THR A 95 10.08 -8.22 32.91
CA THR A 95 10.03 -7.71 31.51
C THR A 95 8.65 -7.20 31.12
N GLU A 96 7.58 -7.70 31.72
CA GLU A 96 6.21 -7.24 31.57
C GLU A 96 5.82 -6.11 32.55
N GLY A 97 6.77 -5.63 33.35
CA GLY A 97 6.56 -4.53 34.29
C GLY A 97 6.03 -4.93 35.66
N PHE A 98 6.03 -6.21 35.99
CA PHE A 98 5.58 -6.72 37.31
C PHE A 98 6.78 -6.97 38.24
N PHE A 99 7.34 -5.89 38.80
CA PHE A 99 8.56 -5.95 39.60
C PHE A 99 8.34 -6.50 41.03
N SER A 100 7.10 -6.50 41.51
CA SER A 100 6.68 -7.08 42.80
C SER A 100 6.10 -8.49 42.67
N ALA A 101 6.29 -9.15 41.51
CA ALA A 101 5.78 -10.48 41.26
C ALA A 101 6.39 -11.52 42.20
N THR A 102 5.55 -12.41 42.74
CA THR A 102 5.97 -13.57 43.53
C THR A 102 5.74 -14.85 42.72
N VAL A 103 6.71 -15.76 42.77
CA VAL A 103 6.70 -17.01 42.03
C VAL A 103 6.82 -18.19 42.97
N ASP A 104 5.89 -19.14 42.85
CA ASP A 104 5.92 -20.43 43.54
C ASP A 104 5.99 -21.57 42.49
N VAL A 105 6.93 -22.50 42.70
CA VAL A 105 7.11 -23.66 41.82
C VAL A 105 6.88 -24.93 42.60
N ALA A 106 5.72 -25.55 42.42
CA ALA A 106 5.36 -26.80 43.09
C ALA A 106 5.56 -28.01 42.16
N VAL A 107 6.19 -29.06 42.66
CA VAL A 107 6.41 -30.31 41.91
C VAL A 107 5.68 -31.46 42.61
N ASP A 108 4.70 -32.03 41.91
CA ASP A 108 4.06 -33.27 42.35
C ASP A 108 4.75 -34.45 41.66
N ARG A 109 5.49 -35.22 42.50
CA ARG A 109 6.22 -36.43 42.06
C ARG A 109 5.44 -37.73 42.31
N SER A 110 4.21 -37.63 42.85
CA SER A 110 3.38 -38.80 43.14
C SER A 110 2.71 -39.38 41.89
N VAL A 111 2.69 -38.62 40.79
CA VAL A 111 2.10 -38.98 39.50
C VAL A 111 3.16 -39.06 38.39
N THR A 112 2.91 -39.89 37.36
CA THR A 112 3.77 -39.98 36.18
C THR A 112 2.94 -39.71 34.95
N PRO A 113 3.30 -38.69 34.11
CA PRO A 113 4.43 -37.75 34.23
C PRO A 113 4.32 -36.83 35.45
N PHE A 114 5.43 -36.37 36.00
CA PHE A 114 5.44 -35.41 37.12
C PHE A 114 4.69 -34.14 36.74
N ASN A 115 3.86 -33.63 37.64
CA ASN A 115 3.20 -32.34 37.42
C ASN A 115 4.00 -31.21 38.09
N VAL A 116 4.37 -30.20 37.30
CA VAL A 116 5.01 -29.00 37.82
C VAL A 116 4.07 -27.82 37.61
N THR A 117 3.71 -27.13 38.68
CA THR A 117 2.89 -25.92 38.63
C THR A 117 3.79 -24.72 38.87
N VAL A 118 3.89 -23.84 37.89
CA VAL A 118 4.55 -22.53 38.01
C VAL A 118 3.45 -21.50 38.23
N ARG A 119 3.26 -21.07 39.48
CA ARG A 119 2.28 -20.05 39.86
C ARG A 119 2.96 -18.72 39.99
N VAL A 120 2.46 -17.72 39.25
CA VAL A 120 2.95 -16.34 39.32
C VAL A 120 1.82 -15.42 39.76
N THR A 121 2.03 -14.77 40.92
CA THR A 121 1.16 -13.68 41.41
C THR A 121 1.84 -12.37 41.03
N PRO A 122 1.37 -11.66 39.97
CA PRO A 122 2.12 -10.56 39.33
C PRO A 122 2.20 -9.30 40.20
N GLY A 123 1.24 -9.08 41.11
CA GLY A 123 1.11 -7.78 41.79
C GLY A 123 0.66 -6.66 40.81
N PRO A 124 0.77 -5.38 41.18
CA PRO A 124 0.47 -4.26 40.32
C PRO A 124 1.56 -4.08 39.25
N GLN A 125 1.14 -3.76 38.04
CA GLN A 125 2.05 -3.41 36.95
C GLN A 125 2.59 -2.00 37.16
N ALA A 126 3.89 -1.82 37.01
CA ALA A 126 4.54 -0.51 37.13
C ALA A 126 4.11 0.42 35.99
N THR A 127 3.94 1.70 36.32
CA THR A 127 3.60 2.75 35.37
C THR A 127 4.70 3.79 35.26
N VAL A 128 4.82 4.42 34.09
CA VAL A 128 5.77 5.51 33.89
C VAL A 128 5.37 6.70 34.74
N LYS A 129 6.24 7.12 35.67
CA LYS A 129 6.05 8.28 36.56
C LYS A 129 6.47 9.57 35.85
N SER A 130 7.61 9.52 35.15
CA SER A 130 8.16 10.64 34.40
C SER A 130 8.97 10.14 33.21
N ALA A 131 8.97 10.90 32.12
CA ALA A 131 9.80 10.65 30.95
C ALA A 131 10.51 11.96 30.58
N GLN A 132 11.84 11.96 30.70
CA GLN A 132 12.69 13.07 30.28
C GLN A 132 13.41 12.63 29.01
N ILE A 133 13.18 13.34 27.89
CA ILE A 133 13.83 13.07 26.62
C ILE A 133 14.60 14.34 26.22
N ALA A 134 15.91 14.26 26.21
CA ALA A 134 16.81 15.32 25.79
C ALA A 134 17.49 14.94 24.46
N ILE A 135 17.76 15.96 23.63
CA ILE A 135 18.56 15.82 22.42
C ILE A 135 19.79 16.71 22.61
N ASP A 136 20.94 16.06 22.70
CA ASP A 136 22.25 16.71 22.82
C ASP A 136 22.81 17.01 21.40
N GLY A 137 23.80 17.87 21.29
CA GLY A 137 24.44 18.23 20.01
C GLY A 137 23.73 19.33 19.21
N ILE A 138 22.49 19.68 19.54
CA ILE A 138 21.71 20.72 18.86
C ILE A 138 21.82 22.04 19.64
N ALA A 139 22.14 23.12 18.93
CA ALA A 139 22.11 24.46 19.55
C ALA A 139 20.70 24.79 20.09
N THR A 140 20.61 25.28 21.33
CA THR A 140 19.33 25.53 22.01
C THR A 140 18.44 26.53 21.27
N ASN A 141 19.01 27.40 20.47
CA ASN A 141 18.31 28.45 19.69
C ASN A 141 18.12 28.06 18.20
N ASP A 142 18.48 26.85 17.78
CA ASP A 142 18.30 26.41 16.40
C ASP A 142 16.86 25.96 16.18
N SER A 143 16.22 26.49 15.14
CA SER A 143 14.85 26.16 14.74
C SER A 143 14.70 24.68 14.35
N VAL A 144 15.75 24.07 13.77
CA VAL A 144 15.77 22.66 13.36
C VAL A 144 15.74 21.75 14.59
N GLY A 145 16.60 22.05 15.56
CA GLY A 145 16.63 21.32 16.82
C GLY A 145 15.34 21.46 17.64
N ALA A 146 14.74 22.67 17.64
CA ALA A 146 13.45 22.86 18.29
C ALA A 146 12.34 22.03 17.63
N ALA A 147 12.33 21.94 16.30
CA ALA A 147 11.39 21.10 15.55
C ALA A 147 11.58 19.61 15.87
N ALA A 148 12.82 19.12 15.84
CA ALA A 148 13.14 17.72 16.18
C ALA A 148 12.69 17.35 17.60
N ARG A 149 12.99 18.20 18.60
CA ARG A 149 12.52 18.01 19.99
C ARG A 149 10.99 17.92 20.06
N ALA A 150 10.28 18.83 19.41
CA ALA A 150 8.83 18.86 19.42
C ALA A 150 8.21 17.62 18.76
N VAL A 151 8.84 17.07 17.70
CA VAL A 151 8.40 15.82 17.05
C VAL A 151 8.62 14.64 17.97
N VAL A 152 9.82 14.46 18.53
CA VAL A 152 10.13 13.35 19.44
C VAL A 152 9.21 13.35 20.66
N GLN A 153 8.98 14.51 21.29
CA GLN A 153 8.08 14.60 22.43
C GLN A 153 6.63 14.22 22.11
N ARG A 154 6.14 14.61 20.92
CA ARG A 154 4.77 14.26 20.49
C ARG A 154 4.63 12.78 20.13
N GLN A 155 5.68 12.16 19.60
CA GLN A 155 5.66 10.75 19.14
C GLN A 155 6.12 9.78 20.21
N TRP A 156 6.56 10.26 21.38
CA TRP A 156 7.02 9.39 22.46
C TRP A 156 5.91 8.45 22.94
N SER A 157 6.16 7.14 22.82
CA SER A 157 5.15 6.11 23.05
C SER A 157 4.92 5.73 24.52
N LEU A 158 5.79 6.22 25.44
CA LEU A 158 5.71 5.95 26.88
C LEU A 158 5.52 7.23 27.71
N PRO A 159 4.41 7.98 27.54
CA PRO A 159 4.13 9.15 28.38
C PRO A 159 3.81 8.73 29.82
N PRO A 160 3.90 9.68 30.79
CA PRO A 160 3.50 9.42 32.17
C PRO A 160 2.09 8.79 32.28
N GLY A 161 1.96 7.78 33.15
CA GLY A 161 0.74 6.98 33.34
C GLY A 161 0.63 5.75 32.45
N THR A 162 1.50 5.56 31.47
CA THR A 162 1.51 4.36 30.61
C THR A 162 2.08 3.16 31.38
N PRO A 163 1.50 1.96 31.28
CA PRO A 163 2.10 0.74 31.79
C PRO A 163 3.49 0.51 31.20
N PHE A 164 4.46 0.15 32.04
CA PHE A 164 5.82 -0.10 31.61
C PHE A 164 6.00 -1.57 31.18
N ARG A 165 6.64 -1.78 30.03
CA ARG A 165 7.12 -3.07 29.55
C ARG A 165 8.48 -2.88 28.90
N GLN A 166 9.38 -3.84 29.10
CA GLN A 166 10.74 -3.75 28.55
C GLN A 166 10.74 -3.69 27.01
N ALA A 167 9.84 -4.43 26.36
CA ALA A 167 9.71 -4.39 24.90
C ALA A 167 9.32 -2.99 24.39
N ASP A 168 8.35 -2.34 25.06
CA ASP A 168 7.89 -0.99 24.72
C ASP A 168 8.98 0.05 24.99
N TRP A 169 9.78 -0.15 26.06
CA TRP A 169 10.95 0.68 26.37
C TRP A 169 12.03 0.59 25.29
N ILE A 170 12.34 -0.62 24.79
CA ILE A 170 13.29 -0.81 23.69
C ILE A 170 12.77 -0.14 22.41
N ALA A 171 11.51 -0.38 22.07
CA ALA A 171 10.87 0.20 20.88
C ALA A 171 10.80 1.74 20.95
N ALA A 172 10.44 2.31 22.12
CA ALA A 172 10.37 3.76 22.31
C ALA A 172 11.72 4.46 22.08
N LYS A 173 12.81 3.89 22.59
CA LYS A 173 14.17 4.42 22.38
C LYS A 173 14.57 4.36 20.92
N GLN A 174 14.35 3.21 20.27
CA GLN A 174 14.66 3.04 18.86
C GLN A 174 13.88 4.03 17.98
N GLN A 175 12.57 4.13 18.20
CA GLN A 175 11.72 5.09 17.48
C GLN A 175 12.15 6.54 17.70
N ALA A 176 12.57 6.91 18.91
CA ALA A 176 13.04 8.27 19.20
C ALA A 176 14.34 8.58 18.43
N VAL A 177 15.30 7.66 18.39
CA VAL A 177 16.53 7.80 17.60
C VAL A 177 16.20 7.89 16.12
N GLU A 178 15.37 6.97 15.59
CA GLU A 178 14.94 6.97 14.18
C GLU A 178 14.22 8.28 13.80
N THR A 179 13.41 8.84 14.72
CA THR A 179 12.73 10.11 14.49
C THR A 179 13.72 11.27 14.35
N VAL A 180 14.77 11.32 15.17
CA VAL A 180 15.83 12.33 15.06
C VAL A 180 16.68 12.09 13.82
N ALA A 181 17.09 10.83 13.58
CA ALA A 181 17.91 10.47 12.43
C ALA A 181 17.20 10.69 11.09
N GLY A 182 15.87 10.61 11.07
CA GLY A 182 15.07 10.70 9.85
C GLY A 182 14.98 12.11 9.23
N ASP A 183 15.33 13.14 9.96
CA ASP A 183 15.28 14.52 9.47
C ASP A 183 16.48 15.32 9.95
N SER A 184 17.32 15.69 9.03
CA SER A 184 18.53 16.50 9.20
C SER A 184 19.70 15.86 9.97
N PHE A 185 19.52 14.82 10.77
CA PHE A 185 20.53 14.30 11.71
C PHE A 185 20.86 12.82 11.47
N ALA A 186 21.34 12.48 10.27
CA ALA A 186 21.56 11.10 9.85
C ALA A 186 22.47 10.26 10.79
N ALA A 187 23.37 10.91 11.54
CA ALA A 187 24.27 10.25 12.50
C ALA A 187 23.70 10.18 13.93
N ALA A 188 22.40 10.47 14.13
CA ALA A 188 21.81 10.44 15.46
C ALA A 188 21.90 9.05 16.09
N LYS A 189 22.27 9.00 17.36
CA LYS A 189 22.44 7.76 18.12
C LYS A 189 21.98 7.93 19.56
N LEU A 190 21.73 6.80 20.22
CA LEU A 190 21.42 6.81 21.64
C LEU A 190 22.70 7.14 22.45
N GLY A 191 22.72 8.27 23.12
CA GLY A 191 23.82 8.70 23.97
C GLY A 191 23.72 8.11 25.37
N PHE A 192 22.52 8.18 25.97
CA PHE A 192 22.23 7.64 27.31
C PHE A 192 20.77 7.17 27.38
N SER A 193 20.53 6.12 28.16
CA SER A 193 19.15 5.72 28.50
C SER A 193 19.10 4.98 29.83
N GLU A 194 18.20 5.39 30.70
CA GLU A 194 17.95 4.76 31.97
C GLU A 194 16.46 4.65 32.23
N ALA A 195 16.04 3.53 32.84
CA ALA A 195 14.71 3.35 33.38
C ALA A 195 14.88 2.95 34.85
N LEU A 196 14.68 3.89 35.75
CA LEU A 196 14.81 3.70 37.18
C LEU A 196 13.47 3.20 37.73
N VAL A 197 13.47 1.95 38.21
CA VAL A 197 12.30 1.29 38.79
C VAL A 197 12.24 1.53 40.30
N ASP A 198 11.06 1.94 40.76
CA ASP A 198 10.70 1.95 42.18
C ASP A 198 9.67 0.82 42.42
N PRO A 199 10.13 -0.37 42.95
CA PRO A 199 9.24 -1.50 43.15
C PRO A 199 8.19 -1.28 44.23
N ASP A 200 8.47 -0.44 45.23
CA ASP A 200 7.54 -0.15 46.31
C ASP A 200 6.40 0.75 45.87
N ALA A 201 6.72 1.74 45.05
CA ALA A 201 5.73 2.64 44.44
C ALA A 201 5.11 2.09 43.15
N ASN A 202 5.63 1.00 42.57
CA ASN A 202 5.28 0.45 41.27
C ASN A 202 5.34 1.52 40.16
N THR A 203 6.42 2.28 40.14
CA THR A 203 6.65 3.34 39.16
C THR A 203 8.02 3.26 38.49
N VAL A 204 8.14 3.82 37.28
CA VAL A 204 9.38 3.89 36.52
C VAL A 204 9.64 5.32 36.11
N ALA A 205 10.82 5.86 36.43
CA ALA A 205 11.31 7.12 35.90
C ALA A 205 12.22 6.85 34.70
N ILE A 206 11.97 7.55 33.59
CA ILE A 206 12.68 7.37 32.32
C ILE A 206 13.52 8.61 32.04
N ASP A 207 14.82 8.42 31.72
CA ASP A 207 15.73 9.43 31.19
C ASP A 207 16.36 8.90 29.88
N VAL A 208 16.20 9.65 28.78
CA VAL A 208 16.77 9.33 27.47
C VAL A 208 17.47 10.54 26.92
N ARG A 209 18.72 10.36 26.47
CA ARG A 209 19.50 11.38 25.79
C ARG A 209 19.94 10.86 24.43
N ILE A 210 19.59 11.60 23.39
CA ILE A 210 19.93 11.31 22.01
C ILE A 210 21.01 12.29 21.58
N ASP A 211 22.16 11.80 21.16
CA ASP A 211 23.18 12.59 20.49
C ASP A 211 22.79 12.74 19.02
N SER A 212 22.42 13.94 18.60
CA SER A 212 21.99 14.20 17.24
C SER A 212 23.12 14.12 16.22
N GLY A 213 24.37 14.37 16.64
CA GLY A 213 25.43 14.70 15.71
C GLY A 213 25.19 16.01 14.96
N PRO A 214 25.92 16.27 13.86
CA PRO A 214 25.75 17.45 13.02
C PRO A 214 24.49 17.40 12.15
N VAL A 215 24.12 18.55 11.57
CA VAL A 215 23.12 18.62 10.49
C VAL A 215 23.73 18.10 9.20
N PHE A 216 23.05 17.19 8.52
CA PHE A 216 23.48 16.61 7.25
C PHE A 216 22.87 17.36 6.06
N HIS A 217 23.70 17.62 5.07
CA HIS A 217 23.32 18.07 3.74
C HIS A 217 23.62 16.99 2.71
N VAL A 218 22.68 16.80 1.79
CA VAL A 218 22.78 15.75 0.75
C VAL A 218 23.85 16.11 -0.27
N GLY A 219 24.79 15.23 -0.49
CA GLY A 219 25.84 15.33 -1.52
C GLY A 219 25.44 14.69 -2.86
N GLU A 220 26.43 14.24 -3.64
CA GLU A 220 26.21 13.57 -4.92
C GLU A 220 25.70 12.13 -4.76
N LEU A 221 25.07 11.60 -5.82
CA LEU A 221 24.63 10.21 -5.87
C LEU A 221 25.79 9.32 -6.33
N GLU A 222 26.18 8.34 -5.51
CA GLU A 222 27.06 7.24 -5.84
C GLU A 222 26.21 6.04 -6.27
N ILE A 223 26.18 5.74 -7.58
CA ILE A 223 25.24 4.77 -8.16
C ILE A 223 25.97 3.50 -8.55
N GLU A 224 25.52 2.37 -8.03
CA GLU A 224 26.06 1.05 -8.28
C GLU A 224 25.00 0.10 -8.87
N GLY A 225 25.42 -0.90 -9.66
CA GLY A 225 24.55 -1.93 -10.22
C GLY A 225 23.92 -1.62 -11.57
N LEU A 226 24.25 -0.47 -12.18
CA LEU A 226 23.83 -0.14 -13.55
C LEU A 226 24.68 -0.88 -14.58
N SER A 227 24.03 -1.47 -15.57
CA SER A 227 24.67 -2.10 -16.72
C SER A 227 24.06 -1.68 -18.06
N ARG A 228 22.74 -1.50 -18.12
CA ARG A 228 21.98 -1.14 -19.32
C ARG A 228 21.60 0.34 -19.39
N TYR A 229 21.47 0.97 -18.23
CA TYR A 229 20.95 2.34 -18.16
C TYR A 229 22.05 3.34 -17.79
N PRO A 230 21.99 4.58 -18.33
CA PRO A 230 22.94 5.62 -17.96
C PRO A 230 22.63 6.15 -16.54
N PRO A 231 23.64 6.62 -15.78
CA PRO A 231 23.45 7.17 -14.43
C PRO A 231 22.46 8.36 -14.37
N GLU A 232 22.34 9.10 -15.44
CA GLU A 232 21.39 10.23 -15.58
C GLU A 232 19.95 9.78 -15.42
N LEU A 233 19.61 8.54 -15.80
CA LEU A 233 18.30 7.97 -15.56
C LEU A 233 17.96 8.00 -14.06
N VAL A 234 18.87 7.56 -13.21
CA VAL A 234 18.66 7.55 -11.74
C VAL A 234 18.66 8.98 -11.19
N ARG A 235 19.64 9.80 -11.62
CA ARG A 235 19.77 11.19 -11.16
C ARG A 235 18.52 12.04 -11.42
N ASN A 236 17.86 11.84 -12.57
CA ASN A 236 16.68 12.61 -12.96
C ASN A 236 15.42 12.31 -12.11
N TYR A 237 15.38 11.20 -11.37
CA TYR A 237 14.30 10.89 -10.41
C TYR A 237 14.53 11.45 -9.00
N ARG A 238 15.68 12.05 -8.74
CA ARG A 238 16.11 12.59 -7.46
C ARG A 238 15.09 13.62 -6.91
N THR A 239 14.85 13.56 -5.60
CA THR A 239 13.93 14.46 -4.88
C THR A 239 14.68 15.60 -4.21
N GLN A 240 15.87 15.34 -3.66
CA GLN A 240 16.73 16.31 -3.00
C GLN A 240 17.92 16.67 -3.88
N ARG A 241 18.30 17.92 -3.94
CA ARG A 241 19.48 18.43 -4.66
C ARG A 241 20.69 18.41 -3.75
N PRO A 242 21.94 18.39 -4.31
CA PRO A 242 23.12 18.64 -3.51
C PRO A 242 22.99 19.95 -2.73
N GLY A 243 23.34 19.93 -1.44
CA GLY A 243 23.18 21.04 -0.52
C GLY A 243 21.82 21.15 0.18
N ASP A 244 20.80 20.40 -0.23
CA ASP A 244 19.54 20.31 0.51
C ASP A 244 19.77 19.59 1.85
N ARG A 245 18.98 19.95 2.87
CA ARG A 245 19.01 19.18 4.13
C ARG A 245 18.53 17.77 3.92
N TYR A 246 19.18 16.83 4.57
CA TYR A 246 18.76 15.43 4.54
C TYR A 246 17.35 15.22 5.09
N SER A 247 16.58 14.38 4.41
CA SER A 247 15.28 13.89 4.87
C SER A 247 15.09 12.46 4.39
N ILE A 248 14.84 11.53 5.32
CA ILE A 248 14.54 10.13 5.00
C ILE A 248 13.25 10.03 4.17
N ALA A 249 12.26 10.88 4.44
CA ALA A 249 10.99 10.87 3.71
C ALA A 249 11.18 11.19 2.22
N GLU A 250 12.07 12.13 1.91
CA GLU A 250 12.44 12.48 0.53
C GLU A 250 13.29 11.38 -0.13
N LEU A 251 14.22 10.77 0.63
CA LEU A 251 15.01 9.65 0.14
C LEU A 251 14.14 8.43 -0.16
N ASP A 252 13.19 8.11 0.72
CA ASP A 252 12.22 7.06 0.50
C ASP A 252 11.31 7.35 -0.70
N GLN A 253 10.94 8.61 -0.91
CA GLN A 253 10.18 9.01 -2.09
C GLN A 253 10.99 8.80 -3.38
N PHE A 254 12.27 9.12 -3.37
CA PHE A 254 13.19 8.83 -4.47
C PHE A 254 13.25 7.33 -4.77
N VAL A 255 13.43 6.48 -3.75
CA VAL A 255 13.45 5.03 -3.88
C VAL A 255 12.11 4.50 -4.44
N ARG A 256 10.98 4.97 -3.91
CA ARG A 256 9.65 4.58 -4.41
C ARG A 256 9.44 4.99 -5.88
N ARG A 257 9.86 6.18 -6.26
CA ARG A 257 9.80 6.64 -7.66
C ARG A 257 10.56 5.71 -8.59
N LEU A 258 11.81 5.37 -8.25
CA LEU A 258 12.64 4.47 -9.05
C LEU A 258 12.05 3.06 -9.13
N ASN A 259 11.59 2.49 -8.01
CA ASN A 259 10.92 1.18 -8.00
C ASN A 259 9.63 1.17 -8.84
N GLY A 260 8.89 2.27 -8.87
CA GLY A 260 7.67 2.42 -9.68
C GLY A 260 7.89 2.52 -11.19
N THR A 261 9.14 2.76 -11.64
CA THR A 261 9.44 2.96 -13.08
C THR A 261 9.39 1.69 -13.91
N GLY A 262 9.67 0.53 -13.27
CA GLY A 262 9.84 -0.75 -13.96
C GLY A 262 11.24 -0.97 -14.57
N TYR A 263 12.17 -0.02 -14.48
CA TYR A 263 13.57 -0.22 -14.87
C TYR A 263 14.32 -1.14 -13.91
N PHE A 264 13.94 -1.10 -12.63
CA PHE A 264 14.64 -1.77 -11.52
C PHE A 264 13.72 -2.79 -10.85
N ALA A 265 14.30 -3.93 -10.48
CA ALA A 265 13.68 -4.94 -9.65
C ALA A 265 13.77 -4.57 -8.15
N SER A 266 14.87 -3.88 -7.79
CA SER A 266 15.10 -3.39 -6.44
C SER A 266 15.97 -2.14 -6.50
N VAL A 267 15.65 -1.17 -5.64
CA VAL A 267 16.45 0.04 -5.40
C VAL A 267 16.62 0.19 -3.91
N HIS A 268 17.86 0.40 -3.49
CA HIS A 268 18.21 0.75 -2.11
C HIS A 268 19.01 2.04 -2.14
N ALA A 269 18.67 2.99 -1.27
CA ALA A 269 19.44 4.23 -1.14
C ALA A 269 19.66 4.54 0.35
N ALA A 270 20.87 4.97 0.68
CA ALA A 270 21.25 5.39 2.02
C ALA A 270 22.23 6.56 1.95
N ILE A 271 22.09 7.52 2.85
CA ILE A 271 23.08 8.58 3.02
C ILE A 271 24.31 8.03 3.76
N ASP A 272 25.50 8.53 3.45
CA ASP A 272 26.67 8.29 4.27
C ASP A 272 26.55 9.09 5.57
N ALA A 273 26.30 8.39 6.68
CA ALA A 273 26.08 9.00 7.98
C ALA A 273 27.38 9.31 8.76
N ASP A 274 28.54 9.41 8.05
CA ASP A 274 29.79 9.84 8.69
C ASP A 274 29.72 11.34 9.00
N PRO A 275 29.85 11.75 10.27
CA PRO A 275 29.87 13.15 10.66
C PRO A 275 30.94 14.01 9.96
N ALA A 276 32.03 13.40 9.48
CA ALA A 276 33.07 14.08 8.74
C ALA A 276 32.58 14.60 7.36
N HIS A 277 31.55 13.98 6.79
CA HIS A 277 30.95 14.34 5.50
C HIS A 277 29.61 15.07 5.63
N ALA A 278 29.23 15.53 6.83
CA ALA A 278 27.89 16.07 7.09
C ALA A 278 27.47 17.21 6.14
N ASP A 279 28.39 18.05 5.72
CA ASP A 279 28.11 19.20 4.84
C ASP A 279 27.84 18.82 3.38
N ASP A 280 28.32 17.64 2.92
CA ASP A 280 28.15 17.14 1.54
C ASP A 280 28.15 15.61 1.55
N ALA A 281 27.17 15.02 2.27
CA ALA A 281 27.11 13.58 2.51
C ALA A 281 26.66 12.83 1.24
N PRO A 282 27.49 11.95 0.65
CA PRO A 282 27.12 11.20 -0.53
C PRO A 282 25.95 10.26 -0.23
N VAL A 283 25.06 10.11 -1.21
CA VAL A 283 23.96 9.13 -1.15
C VAL A 283 24.33 7.93 -2.01
N ARG A 284 24.56 6.79 -1.37
CA ARG A 284 24.82 5.52 -2.07
C ARG A 284 23.50 4.92 -2.54
N VAL A 285 23.43 4.65 -3.84
CA VAL A 285 22.24 4.10 -4.50
C VAL A 285 22.63 2.78 -5.17
N SER A 286 22.16 1.67 -4.62
CA SER A 286 22.37 0.34 -5.20
C SER A 286 21.11 -0.08 -5.94
N VAL A 287 21.25 -0.46 -7.21
CA VAL A 287 20.12 -0.87 -8.05
C VAL A 287 20.32 -2.28 -8.60
N ILE A 288 19.23 -3.02 -8.72
CA ILE A 288 19.15 -4.27 -9.47
C ILE A 288 18.23 -4.03 -10.64
N GLU A 289 18.74 -4.14 -11.88
CA GLU A 289 17.94 -3.90 -13.08
C GLU A 289 16.91 -5.00 -13.33
N ALA A 290 15.66 -4.62 -13.61
CA ALA A 290 14.59 -5.55 -13.96
C ALA A 290 14.74 -6.06 -15.41
N PRO A 291 14.16 -7.23 -15.75
CA PRO A 291 13.96 -7.61 -17.15
C PRO A 291 13.20 -6.50 -17.89
N PRO A 292 13.68 -6.05 -19.08
CA PRO A 292 13.10 -4.88 -19.74
C PRO A 292 11.71 -5.12 -20.31
N LYS A 293 11.36 -6.38 -20.59
CA LYS A 293 10.11 -6.77 -21.25
C LYS A 293 9.22 -7.54 -20.29
N LYS A 294 7.95 -7.17 -20.23
CA LYS A 294 6.92 -7.83 -19.42
C LYS A 294 5.65 -7.98 -20.24
N LEU A 295 5.09 -9.18 -20.26
CA LEU A 295 3.78 -9.48 -20.81
C LEU A 295 2.85 -9.92 -19.68
N GLU A 296 1.71 -9.26 -19.56
CA GLU A 296 0.67 -9.60 -18.59
C GLU A 296 -0.63 -9.87 -19.34
N MET A 297 -1.32 -10.92 -18.95
CA MET A 297 -2.64 -11.28 -19.48
C MET A 297 -3.60 -11.49 -18.32
N GLY A 298 -4.84 -11.07 -18.51
CA GLY A 298 -5.87 -11.22 -17.49
C GLY A 298 -7.22 -11.51 -18.09
N VAL A 299 -8.03 -12.23 -17.32
CA VAL A 299 -9.44 -12.47 -17.62
C VAL A 299 -10.25 -12.05 -16.40
N GLY A 300 -11.45 -11.56 -16.64
CA GLY A 300 -12.32 -11.09 -15.57
C GLY A 300 -13.78 -11.04 -15.97
N TYR A 301 -14.61 -10.65 -15.02
CA TYR A 301 -16.02 -10.42 -15.22
C TYR A 301 -16.47 -9.17 -14.46
N SER A 302 -17.33 -8.37 -15.07
CA SER A 302 -17.97 -7.21 -14.46
C SER A 302 -19.46 -7.23 -14.79
N THR A 303 -20.31 -6.77 -13.88
CA THR A 303 -21.74 -6.66 -14.14
C THR A 303 -22.09 -5.62 -15.20
N ASP A 304 -21.22 -4.62 -15.40
CA ASP A 304 -21.43 -3.53 -16.34
C ASP A 304 -21.08 -3.91 -17.78
N THR A 305 -19.97 -4.65 -17.95
CA THR A 305 -19.39 -4.95 -19.27
C THR A 305 -19.22 -6.44 -19.57
N ALA A 306 -19.72 -7.31 -18.69
CA ALA A 306 -19.65 -8.77 -18.77
C ALA A 306 -18.20 -9.32 -18.78
N PHE A 307 -17.89 -10.29 -19.62
CA PHE A 307 -16.56 -10.91 -19.68
C PHE A 307 -15.52 -9.91 -20.20
N ARG A 308 -14.33 -9.98 -19.58
CA ARG A 308 -13.17 -9.17 -19.90
C ARG A 308 -11.98 -10.04 -20.18
N ALA A 309 -11.26 -9.74 -21.26
CA ALA A 309 -9.91 -10.18 -21.51
C ALA A 309 -9.01 -8.96 -21.70
N ASN A 310 -7.85 -8.96 -21.09
CA ASN A 310 -6.86 -7.89 -21.27
C ASN A 310 -5.47 -8.49 -21.49
N ALA A 311 -4.67 -7.83 -22.29
CA ALA A 311 -3.26 -8.09 -22.49
C ALA A 311 -2.50 -6.77 -22.43
N SER A 312 -1.40 -6.75 -21.68
CA SER A 312 -0.51 -5.60 -21.54
C SER A 312 0.93 -6.04 -21.81
N TYR A 313 1.57 -5.40 -22.77
CA TYR A 313 2.99 -5.60 -23.05
C TYR A 313 3.74 -4.31 -22.73
N ARG A 314 4.79 -4.44 -21.95
CA ARG A 314 5.67 -3.34 -21.57
C ARG A 314 7.10 -3.68 -21.96
N ASP A 315 7.77 -2.74 -22.64
CA ASP A 315 9.21 -2.72 -22.83
C ASP A 315 9.74 -1.39 -22.29
N VAL A 316 10.57 -1.46 -21.25
CA VAL A 316 11.10 -0.23 -20.61
C VAL A 316 12.43 0.22 -21.21
N ASN A 317 12.97 -0.46 -22.22
CA ASN A 317 14.26 -0.13 -22.80
C ASN A 317 14.31 -0.28 -24.34
N VAL A 318 13.34 0.30 -25.01
CA VAL A 318 13.29 0.28 -26.48
C VAL A 318 14.56 0.91 -27.04
N ASP A 319 15.23 0.21 -27.98
CA ASP A 319 16.47 0.63 -28.62
C ASP A 319 17.62 0.99 -27.64
N ASN A 320 17.62 0.40 -26.42
CA ASN A 320 18.60 0.72 -25.37
C ASN A 320 18.68 2.22 -24.99
N ARG A 321 17.53 2.93 -25.06
CA ARG A 321 17.44 4.36 -24.79
C ARG A 321 16.65 4.69 -23.52
N ALA A 322 16.39 3.70 -22.66
CA ALA A 322 15.48 3.82 -21.52
C ALA A 322 14.07 4.36 -21.92
N LEU A 323 13.70 4.24 -23.20
CA LEU A 323 12.37 4.61 -23.70
C LEU A 323 11.40 3.50 -23.31
N GLN A 324 10.33 3.84 -22.60
CA GLN A 324 9.27 2.88 -22.26
C GLN A 324 8.25 2.83 -23.39
N MET A 325 7.86 1.63 -23.77
CA MET A 325 6.73 1.34 -24.66
C MET A 325 5.72 0.51 -23.88
N ASN A 326 4.47 0.95 -23.88
CA ASN A 326 3.35 0.20 -23.29
C ASN A 326 2.32 -0.03 -24.41
N ILE A 327 1.92 -1.28 -24.57
CA ILE A 327 0.84 -1.70 -25.48
C ILE A 327 -0.21 -2.35 -24.59
N ASP A 328 -1.43 -1.81 -24.58
CA ASP A 328 -2.55 -2.36 -23.83
C ASP A 328 -3.68 -2.69 -24.79
N ALA A 329 -4.26 -3.88 -24.68
CA ALA A 329 -5.44 -4.32 -25.40
C ALA A 329 -6.45 -4.85 -24.39
N ARG A 330 -7.71 -4.44 -24.57
CA ARG A 330 -8.84 -4.86 -23.71
C ARG A 330 -10.04 -5.16 -24.58
N ILE A 331 -10.64 -6.31 -24.33
CA ILE A 331 -11.84 -6.78 -25.05
C ILE A 331 -12.88 -7.14 -23.98
N GLU A 332 -14.00 -6.46 -24.04
CA GLU A 332 -15.21 -6.71 -23.25
C GLU A 332 -16.42 -6.74 -24.19
N SER A 333 -17.56 -7.22 -23.70
CA SER A 333 -18.76 -7.29 -24.55
C SER A 333 -19.20 -5.92 -25.07
N LYS A 334 -19.01 -4.87 -24.26
CA LYS A 334 -19.47 -3.50 -24.58
C LYS A 334 -18.34 -2.51 -24.84
N LEU A 335 -17.08 -2.91 -24.66
CA LEU A 335 -15.93 -2.02 -24.81
C LEU A 335 -14.75 -2.81 -25.36
N GLN A 336 -14.19 -2.34 -26.46
CA GLN A 336 -12.94 -2.83 -27.01
C GLN A 336 -11.99 -1.65 -27.18
N ASN A 337 -10.76 -1.78 -26.71
CA ASN A 337 -9.74 -0.77 -26.96
C ASN A 337 -8.35 -1.38 -27.17
N ALA A 338 -7.53 -0.63 -27.89
CA ALA A 338 -6.10 -0.87 -27.97
C ALA A 338 -5.37 0.47 -27.85
N SER A 339 -4.28 0.50 -27.13
CA SER A 339 -3.46 1.69 -26.96
C SER A 339 -1.97 1.37 -27.06
N LEU A 340 -1.21 2.30 -27.61
CA LEU A 340 0.23 2.31 -27.67
C LEU A 340 0.70 3.61 -27.03
N ARG A 341 1.63 3.52 -26.08
CA ARG A 341 2.21 4.69 -25.41
C ARG A 341 3.72 4.57 -25.34
N PHE A 342 4.40 5.63 -25.72
CA PHE A 342 5.83 5.80 -25.47
C PHE A 342 6.03 6.86 -24.39
N VAL A 343 6.89 6.56 -23.40
CA VAL A 343 7.22 7.48 -22.31
C VAL A 343 8.74 7.61 -22.22
N ARG A 344 9.25 8.82 -22.29
CA ARG A 344 10.67 9.08 -22.03
C ARG A 344 10.89 9.27 -20.54
N PRO A 345 12.06 8.85 -20.02
CA PRO A 345 12.48 9.22 -18.67
C PRO A 345 12.37 10.73 -18.45
N PRO A 346 12.20 11.16 -17.20
CA PRO A 346 12.19 12.58 -16.88
C PRO A 346 13.52 13.22 -17.21
N SER A 347 13.46 14.49 -17.59
CA SER A 347 14.63 15.36 -17.70
C SER A 347 15.08 15.84 -16.30
N ALA A 348 16.23 16.47 -16.20
CA ALA A 348 16.72 17.10 -14.96
C ALA A 348 15.76 18.17 -14.39
N SER A 349 14.86 18.72 -15.22
CA SER A 349 13.80 19.64 -14.77
C SER A 349 12.57 18.93 -14.16
N GLY A 350 12.56 17.58 -14.08
CA GLY A 350 11.48 16.80 -13.52
C GLY A 350 10.25 16.66 -14.44
N TRP A 351 10.42 16.81 -15.76
CA TRP A 351 9.35 16.64 -16.73
C TRP A 351 9.58 15.40 -17.61
N SER A 352 8.52 14.59 -17.76
CA SER A 352 8.52 13.36 -18.55
C SER A 352 7.58 13.52 -19.73
N PRO A 353 8.11 13.54 -20.98
CA PRO A 353 7.28 13.57 -22.19
C PRO A 353 6.80 12.18 -22.58
N SER A 354 5.58 12.10 -23.09
CA SER A 354 5.01 10.88 -23.63
C SER A 354 4.21 11.16 -24.90
N THR A 355 4.10 10.14 -25.76
CA THR A 355 3.20 10.13 -26.92
C THR A 355 2.32 8.90 -26.84
N PHE A 356 1.12 8.99 -27.41
CA PHE A 356 0.19 7.87 -27.40
C PHE A 356 -0.66 7.83 -28.68
N ALA A 357 -1.13 6.62 -28.99
CA ALA A 357 -2.21 6.37 -29.94
C ALA A 357 -3.19 5.42 -29.27
N LYS A 358 -4.50 5.66 -29.45
CA LYS A 358 -5.57 4.83 -28.90
C LYS A 358 -6.70 4.69 -29.90
N VAL A 359 -7.23 3.48 -30.01
CA VAL A 359 -8.50 3.19 -30.70
C VAL A 359 -9.45 2.55 -29.70
N GLU A 360 -10.72 2.92 -29.78
CA GLU A 360 -11.74 2.41 -28.86
C GLU A 360 -13.08 2.28 -29.57
N ARG A 361 -13.76 1.16 -29.36
CA ARG A 361 -15.16 0.94 -29.74
C ARG A 361 -15.97 0.68 -28.48
N THR A 362 -17.06 1.40 -28.32
CA THR A 362 -18.05 1.14 -27.26
C THR A 362 -19.41 0.85 -27.89
N ASP A 363 -20.19 -0.03 -27.24
CA ASP A 363 -21.56 -0.37 -27.60
C ASP A 363 -22.40 -0.34 -26.31
N ILE A 364 -22.90 0.84 -25.98
CA ILE A 364 -23.48 1.11 -24.67
C ILE A 364 -24.76 1.90 -24.81
N SER A 365 -25.84 1.36 -24.25
CA SER A 365 -27.16 2.03 -24.19
C SER A 365 -27.65 2.50 -25.56
N GLY A 366 -27.57 1.62 -26.59
CA GLY A 366 -28.05 1.89 -27.94
C GLY A 366 -27.17 2.84 -28.76
N LEU A 367 -25.96 3.17 -28.24
CA LEU A 367 -24.98 3.98 -28.96
C LEU A 367 -23.70 3.19 -29.23
N VAL A 368 -23.38 2.95 -30.49
CA VAL A 368 -22.04 2.48 -30.87
C VAL A 368 -21.17 3.70 -31.15
N THR A 369 -20.00 3.75 -30.51
CA THR A 369 -19.01 4.81 -30.73
C THR A 369 -17.67 4.20 -31.12
N GLN A 370 -17.04 4.73 -32.16
CA GLN A 370 -15.70 4.36 -32.61
C GLN A 370 -14.81 5.59 -32.53
N THR A 371 -13.87 5.61 -31.59
CA THR A 371 -12.96 6.74 -31.38
C THR A 371 -11.52 6.34 -31.69
N ALA A 372 -10.81 7.16 -32.42
CA ALA A 372 -9.36 7.08 -32.55
C ALA A 372 -8.73 8.38 -32.03
N SER A 373 -7.60 8.28 -31.36
CA SER A 373 -6.86 9.44 -30.88
C SER A 373 -5.36 9.22 -30.94
N ILE A 374 -4.63 10.30 -31.24
CA ILE A 374 -3.17 10.35 -31.18
C ILE A 374 -2.76 11.65 -30.50
N GLY A 375 -1.75 11.60 -29.65
CA GLY A 375 -1.36 12.80 -28.93
C GLY A 375 -0.01 12.72 -28.25
N ALA A 376 0.35 13.84 -27.64
CA ALA A 376 1.53 13.97 -26.79
C ALA A 376 1.15 14.61 -25.46
N ARG A 377 1.88 14.24 -24.41
CA ARG A 377 1.65 14.73 -23.05
C ARG A 377 2.97 14.97 -22.35
N MET A 378 3.04 16.02 -21.55
CA MET A 378 4.14 16.34 -20.67
C MET A 378 3.66 16.27 -19.23
N SER A 379 4.29 15.45 -18.38
CA SER A 379 3.89 15.23 -16.99
C SER A 379 5.02 15.57 -16.04
N SER A 380 4.72 16.24 -14.92
CA SER A 380 5.68 16.49 -13.86
C SER A 380 5.86 15.26 -12.97
N LEU A 381 7.03 15.10 -12.35
CA LEU A 381 7.35 14.01 -11.42
C LEU A 381 6.77 14.17 -10.02
N ASP A 382 6.27 15.36 -9.66
CA ASP A 382 5.70 15.58 -8.34
C ASP A 382 4.34 14.86 -8.23
N GLU A 383 4.34 13.67 -7.63
CA GLU A 383 3.14 12.85 -7.45
C GLU A 383 2.08 13.52 -6.56
N ARG A 384 2.51 14.36 -5.61
CA ARG A 384 1.58 15.04 -4.70
C ARG A 384 0.94 16.28 -5.33
N ASN A 385 1.63 16.94 -6.27
CA ASN A 385 1.18 18.14 -6.97
C ASN A 385 1.46 18.03 -8.46
N GLN A 386 0.92 17.01 -9.10
CA GLN A 386 1.22 16.68 -10.50
C GLN A 386 0.59 17.68 -11.47
N TRP A 387 1.40 18.16 -12.41
CA TRP A 387 0.96 18.88 -13.59
C TRP A 387 1.05 18.01 -14.83
N GLN A 388 0.07 18.15 -15.71
CA GLN A 388 0.11 17.55 -17.03
C GLN A 388 -0.36 18.57 -18.07
N TYR A 389 0.32 18.61 -19.21
CA TYR A 389 -0.06 19.37 -20.39
C TYR A 389 -0.24 18.39 -21.54
N GLY A 390 -1.32 18.51 -22.29
CA GLY A 390 -1.67 17.58 -23.33
C GLY A 390 -2.04 18.29 -24.64
N VAL A 391 -1.72 17.63 -25.77
CA VAL A 391 -2.30 17.90 -27.07
C VAL A 391 -2.66 16.57 -27.71
N ALA A 392 -3.88 16.45 -28.22
CA ALA A 392 -4.35 15.23 -28.86
C ALA A 392 -5.33 15.54 -29.99
N TYR A 393 -5.25 14.76 -31.06
CA TYR A 393 -6.22 14.77 -32.12
C TYR A 393 -7.15 13.57 -31.95
N TYR A 394 -8.46 13.84 -31.97
CA TYR A 394 -9.54 12.87 -31.88
C TYR A 394 -10.32 12.79 -33.15
N THR A 395 -10.69 11.59 -33.56
CA THR A 395 -11.73 11.32 -34.55
C THR A 395 -12.75 10.38 -33.92
N ASP A 396 -14.02 10.60 -34.19
CA ASP A 396 -15.13 9.91 -33.55
C ASP A 396 -16.25 9.65 -34.52
N LEU A 397 -16.77 8.43 -34.53
CA LEU A 397 -17.93 8.01 -35.28
C LEU A 397 -18.99 7.53 -34.31
N GLN A 398 -20.18 8.11 -34.35
CA GLN A 398 -21.30 7.78 -33.46
C GLN A 398 -22.45 7.21 -34.29
N GLU A 399 -22.90 6.01 -33.95
CA GLU A 399 -23.98 5.26 -34.58
C GLU A 399 -25.08 5.02 -33.54
N PRO A 400 -25.98 6.00 -33.31
CA PRO A 400 -27.09 5.84 -32.36
C PRO A 400 -28.20 5.00 -32.99
N GLU A 401 -28.76 4.06 -32.18
CA GLU A 401 -29.89 3.25 -32.59
C GLU A 401 -31.15 4.13 -32.76
N GLY A 402 -31.76 4.10 -33.96
CA GLY A 402 -32.94 4.90 -34.30
C GLY A 402 -32.66 6.38 -34.56
N ALA A 403 -31.41 6.78 -34.79
CA ALA A 403 -31.05 8.15 -35.16
C ALA A 403 -29.91 8.19 -36.19
N PRO A 404 -29.74 9.33 -36.93
CA PRO A 404 -28.67 9.44 -37.92
C PRO A 404 -27.27 9.33 -37.30
N GLN A 405 -26.39 8.66 -38.03
CA GLN A 405 -24.96 8.59 -37.73
C GLN A 405 -24.34 9.99 -37.78
N SER A 406 -23.35 10.24 -36.95
CA SER A 406 -22.57 11.47 -36.95
C SER A 406 -21.08 11.19 -36.77
N ASP A 407 -20.25 12.04 -37.35
CA ASP A 407 -18.80 12.05 -37.17
C ASP A 407 -18.33 13.38 -36.56
N ALA A 408 -17.27 13.33 -35.81
CA ALA A 408 -16.65 14.49 -35.19
C ALA A 408 -15.14 14.35 -35.14
N ARG A 409 -14.43 15.47 -35.16
CA ARG A 409 -12.98 15.52 -34.96
C ARG A 409 -12.61 16.74 -34.13
N ALA A 410 -11.54 16.62 -33.36
CA ALA A 410 -11.05 17.73 -32.55
C ALA A 410 -9.54 17.65 -32.37
N LEU A 411 -8.87 18.77 -32.59
CA LEU A 411 -7.55 19.01 -32.01
C LEU A 411 -7.76 19.63 -30.63
N TYR A 412 -7.49 18.86 -29.59
CA TYR A 412 -7.75 19.23 -28.20
C TYR A 412 -6.45 19.51 -27.49
N VAL A 413 -6.37 20.65 -26.79
CA VAL A 413 -5.28 20.99 -25.89
C VAL A 413 -5.81 21.07 -24.47
N ASP A 414 -5.05 20.55 -23.50
CA ASP A 414 -5.47 20.55 -22.11
C ASP A 414 -4.34 20.73 -21.11
N VAL A 415 -4.71 21.24 -19.96
CA VAL A 415 -3.90 21.28 -18.75
C VAL A 415 -4.66 20.57 -17.62
N GLU A 416 -3.93 19.74 -16.88
CA GLU A 416 -4.46 19.04 -15.73
C GLU A 416 -3.56 19.29 -14.52
N ARG A 417 -4.19 19.48 -13.37
CA ARG A 417 -3.54 19.57 -12.08
C ARG A 417 -4.16 18.56 -11.13
N ALA A 418 -3.32 17.70 -10.53
CA ALA A 418 -3.75 16.79 -9.46
C ALA A 418 -3.06 17.17 -8.15
N TRP A 419 -3.85 17.20 -7.07
CA TRP A 419 -3.38 17.35 -5.71
C TRP A 419 -3.70 16.09 -4.94
N ARG A 420 -2.70 15.45 -4.32
CA ARG A 420 -2.86 14.26 -3.50
C ARG A 420 -2.34 14.53 -2.10
N ARG A 421 -3.25 14.52 -1.14
CA ARG A 421 -2.97 14.69 0.30
C ARG A 421 -3.54 13.49 1.04
N VAL A 422 -2.97 12.34 0.76
CA VAL A 422 -3.38 11.03 1.26
C VAL A 422 -2.21 10.35 1.94
N ASP A 423 -2.51 9.40 2.81
CA ASP A 423 -1.56 8.52 3.48
C ASP A 423 -0.84 7.60 2.48
N ASP A 424 -1.59 6.93 1.60
CA ASP A 424 -1.09 6.08 0.53
C ASP A 424 -1.75 6.45 -0.79
N ILE A 425 -0.95 6.64 -1.87
CA ILE A 425 -1.47 7.02 -3.18
C ILE A 425 -2.18 5.85 -3.87
N ALA A 426 -1.70 4.62 -3.66
CA ALA A 426 -2.26 3.43 -4.31
C ALA A 426 -3.52 2.91 -3.61
N ALA A 427 -3.59 3.03 -2.27
CA ALA A 427 -4.70 2.54 -1.46
C ALA A 427 -5.06 3.52 -0.33
N PRO A 428 -5.63 4.70 -0.64
CA PRO A 428 -5.90 5.74 0.35
C PRO A 428 -6.87 5.27 1.43
N THR A 429 -6.53 5.52 2.69
CA THR A 429 -7.41 5.30 3.84
C THR A 429 -7.74 6.61 4.58
N ARG A 430 -6.90 7.64 4.40
CA ARG A 430 -7.06 8.96 5.01
C ARG A 430 -6.58 10.05 4.08
N GLY A 431 -7.32 11.17 4.05
CA GLY A 431 -6.94 12.37 3.31
C GLY A 431 -7.80 12.62 2.09
N TRP A 432 -7.29 13.35 1.12
CA TRP A 432 -8.05 13.74 -0.07
C TRP A 432 -7.20 13.81 -1.33
N VAL A 433 -7.88 13.61 -2.46
CA VAL A 433 -7.35 13.81 -3.82
C VAL A 433 -8.28 14.78 -4.53
N ALA A 434 -7.72 15.76 -5.22
CA ALA A 434 -8.44 16.66 -6.12
C ALA A 434 -7.75 16.69 -7.47
N LEU A 435 -8.54 16.74 -8.55
CA LEU A 435 -8.08 16.89 -9.92
C LEU A 435 -8.89 17.96 -10.61
N ALA A 436 -8.21 18.87 -11.26
CA ALA A 436 -8.82 19.89 -12.14
C ALA A 436 -8.18 19.79 -13.52
N GLN A 437 -9.03 19.65 -14.55
CA GLN A 437 -8.63 19.64 -15.96
C GLN A 437 -9.37 20.74 -16.70
N ALA A 438 -8.65 21.50 -17.50
CA ALA A 438 -9.23 22.49 -18.40
C ALA A 438 -8.60 22.32 -19.79
N GLY A 439 -9.41 22.44 -20.83
CA GLY A 439 -8.92 22.30 -22.20
C GLY A 439 -9.86 22.90 -23.23
N ALA A 440 -9.43 22.93 -24.48
CA ALA A 440 -10.19 23.49 -25.58
C ALA A 440 -9.97 22.76 -26.90
N GLY A 441 -11.02 22.60 -27.66
CA GLY A 441 -10.96 22.22 -29.08
C GLY A 441 -10.58 23.41 -29.94
N ILE A 442 -9.46 23.28 -30.67
CA ILE A 442 -8.86 24.38 -31.44
C ILE A 442 -9.73 24.71 -32.65
N PRO A 443 -10.16 25.98 -32.81
CA PRO A 443 -10.92 26.44 -34.00
C PRO A 443 -10.20 26.13 -35.31
N GLY A 444 -10.94 25.70 -36.30
CA GLY A 444 -10.41 25.36 -37.63
C GLY A 444 -9.76 23.97 -37.73
N ALA A 445 -9.25 23.42 -36.63
CA ALA A 445 -8.74 22.07 -36.58
C ALA A 445 -9.71 21.08 -35.88
N SER A 446 -10.82 21.60 -35.35
CA SER A 446 -11.92 20.83 -34.77
C SER A 446 -13.21 21.07 -35.53
N SER A 447 -14.09 20.07 -35.63
CA SER A 447 -15.42 20.22 -36.25
C SER A 447 -16.26 21.30 -35.57
N ARG A 448 -16.04 21.47 -34.23
CA ARG A 448 -16.65 22.54 -33.44
C ARG A 448 -15.65 23.09 -32.42
N SER A 449 -15.68 24.41 -32.18
CA SER A 449 -14.94 25.05 -31.09
C SER A 449 -15.68 24.80 -29.77
N PHE A 450 -14.95 24.42 -28.72
CA PHE A 450 -15.48 24.22 -27.40
C PHE A 450 -14.40 24.42 -26.34
N GLN A 451 -14.81 24.65 -25.10
CA GLN A 451 -13.96 24.60 -23.90
C GLN A 451 -14.50 23.54 -22.98
N ARG A 452 -13.62 22.83 -22.29
CA ARG A 452 -13.98 21.74 -21.40
C ARG A 452 -13.30 21.92 -20.06
N VAL A 453 -14.06 21.79 -18.97
CA VAL A 453 -13.55 21.78 -17.60
C VAL A 453 -14.08 20.54 -16.89
N VAL A 454 -13.21 19.86 -16.14
CA VAL A 454 -13.56 18.71 -15.31
C VAL A 454 -12.92 18.88 -13.94
N LEU A 455 -13.71 18.67 -12.91
CA LEU A 455 -13.28 18.65 -11.51
C LEU A 455 -13.62 17.28 -10.93
N ARG A 456 -12.67 16.68 -10.22
CA ARG A 456 -12.86 15.45 -9.45
C ARG A 456 -12.32 15.64 -8.05
N TYR A 457 -13.02 15.10 -7.06
CA TYR A 457 -12.63 15.14 -5.67
C TYR A 457 -12.96 13.81 -5.00
N ALA A 458 -12.05 13.32 -4.17
CA ALA A 458 -12.28 12.15 -3.33
C ALA A 458 -11.67 12.41 -1.94
N TYR A 459 -12.38 11.97 -0.91
CA TYR A 459 -11.98 12.14 0.48
C TYR A 459 -12.22 10.86 1.27
N TRP A 460 -11.27 10.49 2.12
CA TRP A 460 -11.31 9.34 3.01
C TRP A 460 -11.05 9.77 4.44
N HIS A 461 -11.86 9.27 5.36
CA HIS A 461 -11.74 9.57 6.78
C HIS A 461 -12.01 8.32 7.62
N PRO A 462 -11.02 7.76 8.33
CA PRO A 462 -11.26 6.76 9.35
C PRO A 462 -11.86 7.45 10.57
N ILE A 463 -13.08 7.05 10.96
CA ILE A 463 -13.77 7.58 12.14
C ILE A 463 -13.15 6.94 13.38
N ASP A 464 -12.97 5.61 13.33
CA ASP A 464 -12.30 4.81 14.35
C ASP A 464 -11.64 3.56 13.70
N ARG A 465 -11.29 2.54 14.50
CA ARG A 465 -10.69 1.29 13.99
C ARG A 465 -11.66 0.44 13.16
N GLN A 466 -12.96 0.62 13.32
CA GLN A 466 -14.01 -0.17 12.68
C GLN A 466 -14.77 0.61 11.61
N TRP A 467 -14.87 1.93 11.71
CA TRP A 467 -15.66 2.75 10.81
C TRP A 467 -14.79 3.66 9.94
N SER A 468 -15.07 3.65 8.66
CA SER A 468 -14.50 4.59 7.70
C SER A 468 -15.60 5.25 6.87
N PHE A 469 -15.36 6.49 6.52
CA PHE A 469 -16.20 7.31 5.66
C PHE A 469 -15.43 7.68 4.40
N SER A 470 -16.11 7.65 3.25
CA SER A 470 -15.55 8.19 2.01
C SER A 470 -16.60 8.96 1.22
N THR A 471 -16.14 9.97 0.50
CA THR A 471 -16.98 10.71 -0.45
C THR A 471 -16.22 10.92 -1.75
N ARG A 472 -16.97 10.92 -2.85
CA ARG A 472 -16.48 11.27 -4.19
C ARG A 472 -17.42 12.29 -4.80
N ALA A 473 -16.87 13.24 -5.53
CA ALA A 473 -17.61 14.22 -6.27
C ALA A 473 -16.90 14.49 -7.60
N GLU A 474 -17.64 14.47 -8.70
CA GLU A 474 -17.18 14.78 -10.03
C GLU A 474 -18.13 15.75 -10.69
N ALA A 475 -17.59 16.70 -11.44
CA ALA A 475 -18.38 17.61 -12.25
C ALA A 475 -17.62 17.96 -13.54
N GLY A 476 -18.33 18.10 -14.62
CA GLY A 476 -17.76 18.51 -15.92
C GLY A 476 -18.69 19.38 -16.72
N VAL A 477 -18.10 20.27 -17.47
CA VAL A 477 -18.81 21.18 -18.37
C VAL A 477 -18.05 21.31 -19.70
N VAL A 478 -18.80 21.26 -20.77
CA VAL A 478 -18.35 21.64 -22.11
C VAL A 478 -19.12 22.89 -22.54
N PHE A 479 -18.40 24.00 -22.64
CA PHE A 479 -18.91 25.28 -23.16
C PHE A 479 -18.91 25.23 -24.66
N ALA A 480 -20.06 24.97 -25.27
CA ALA A 480 -20.29 24.94 -26.69
C ALA A 480 -21.77 25.27 -26.96
N GLN A 481 -22.08 25.74 -28.18
CA GLN A 481 -23.48 25.99 -28.59
C GLN A 481 -24.31 24.70 -28.67
N SER A 482 -23.67 23.58 -29.03
CA SER A 482 -24.28 22.26 -29.15
C SER A 482 -23.26 21.19 -28.83
N ARG A 483 -23.69 19.98 -28.43
CA ARG A 483 -22.84 18.78 -28.31
C ARG A 483 -22.46 18.19 -29.69
N ASN A 484 -23.25 18.49 -30.71
CA ASN A 484 -23.01 17.96 -32.04
C ASN A 484 -21.64 18.41 -32.55
N ASP A 485 -20.98 17.55 -33.33
CA ASP A 485 -19.65 17.78 -33.89
C ASP A 485 -18.52 17.85 -32.84
N ILE A 486 -18.78 17.38 -31.58
CA ILE A 486 -17.77 17.21 -30.55
C ILE A 486 -17.59 15.70 -30.32
N PRO A 487 -16.36 15.17 -30.36
CA PRO A 487 -16.12 13.75 -30.11
C PRO A 487 -16.72 13.28 -28.79
N ALA A 488 -17.39 12.11 -28.77
CA ALA A 488 -18.06 11.53 -27.59
C ALA A 488 -17.10 11.38 -26.40
N ALA A 489 -15.83 11.07 -26.66
CA ALA A 489 -14.79 10.97 -25.63
C ALA A 489 -14.52 12.29 -24.87
N LEU A 490 -14.94 13.43 -25.41
CA LEU A 490 -14.80 14.77 -24.80
C LEU A 490 -16.10 15.29 -24.17
N LEU A 491 -17.20 14.56 -24.31
CA LEU A 491 -18.50 14.79 -23.69
C LEU A 491 -18.70 13.86 -22.46
N PHE A 492 -19.89 13.85 -21.88
CA PHE A 492 -20.16 13.16 -20.63
C PHE A 492 -21.38 12.26 -20.67
N ARG A 493 -21.26 11.07 -20.09
CA ARG A 493 -22.36 10.19 -19.65
C ARG A 493 -22.06 9.74 -18.24
N THR A 494 -23.07 9.30 -17.48
CA THR A 494 -22.91 8.78 -16.12
C THR A 494 -23.84 7.60 -15.86
N GLY A 495 -23.72 6.96 -14.70
CA GLY A 495 -24.36 5.70 -14.32
C GLY A 495 -23.35 4.55 -14.25
N GLY A 496 -23.61 3.57 -13.42
CA GLY A 496 -22.75 2.41 -13.19
C GLY A 496 -22.03 2.44 -11.84
N ASP A 497 -21.16 1.45 -11.63
CA ASP A 497 -20.48 1.17 -10.36
C ASP A 497 -19.54 2.29 -9.88
N THR A 498 -18.97 3.04 -10.82
CA THR A 498 -18.01 4.13 -10.52
C THR A 498 -18.65 5.49 -10.29
N THR A 499 -19.91 5.70 -10.70
CA THR A 499 -20.60 7.01 -10.61
C THR A 499 -21.89 6.93 -9.81
N VAL A 500 -23.01 6.48 -10.41
CA VAL A 500 -24.31 6.37 -9.77
C VAL A 500 -24.78 4.92 -9.80
N ARG A 501 -24.58 4.18 -8.70
CA ARG A 501 -25.00 2.79 -8.56
C ARG A 501 -26.53 2.70 -8.58
N GLY A 502 -27.09 1.58 -9.05
CA GLY A 502 -28.52 1.39 -9.31
C GLY A 502 -28.93 1.74 -10.75
N TYR A 503 -28.01 2.32 -11.53
CA TYR A 503 -28.19 2.58 -12.97
C TYR A 503 -27.20 1.75 -13.79
N ALA A 504 -27.55 1.44 -15.05
CA ALA A 504 -26.61 0.75 -15.93
C ALA A 504 -25.42 1.65 -16.28
N PHE A 505 -24.33 1.04 -16.67
CA PHE A 505 -23.12 1.74 -17.07
C PHE A 505 -23.40 2.75 -18.19
N GLU A 506 -23.06 4.02 -17.98
CA GLU A 506 -23.25 5.14 -18.90
C GLU A 506 -24.69 5.28 -19.45
N SER A 507 -25.71 4.94 -18.65
CA SER A 507 -27.10 4.98 -19.07
C SER A 507 -27.82 6.31 -18.76
N LEU A 508 -27.14 7.24 -18.11
CA LEU A 508 -27.64 8.58 -17.81
C LEU A 508 -27.04 9.58 -18.81
N GLY A 509 -27.86 10.19 -19.61
CA GLY A 509 -27.56 11.10 -20.69
C GLY A 509 -28.84 11.52 -21.41
N ILE A 510 -28.74 12.06 -22.62
CA ILE A 510 -29.91 12.44 -23.42
C ILE A 510 -30.36 11.26 -24.27
N LYS A 511 -31.65 10.93 -24.19
CA LYS A 511 -32.26 9.91 -25.04
C LYS A 511 -32.58 10.48 -26.43
N GLN A 512 -32.16 9.77 -27.45
CA GLN A 512 -32.49 10.02 -28.85
C GLN A 512 -32.75 8.69 -29.56
N GLY A 513 -33.99 8.42 -29.92
CA GLY A 513 -34.42 7.06 -30.29
C GLY A 513 -34.25 6.11 -29.09
N ASP A 514 -33.64 4.97 -29.31
CA ASP A 514 -33.30 4.00 -28.28
C ASP A 514 -31.89 4.21 -27.67
N ALA A 515 -31.15 5.19 -28.23
CA ALA A 515 -29.78 5.49 -27.79
C ALA A 515 -29.75 6.53 -26.65
N VAL A 516 -28.73 6.41 -25.79
CA VAL A 516 -28.33 7.41 -24.79
C VAL A 516 -27.07 8.12 -25.26
N LEU A 517 -27.21 9.37 -25.63
CA LEU A 517 -26.13 10.19 -26.14
C LEU A 517 -25.37 10.93 -25.04
N PRO A 518 -24.07 11.20 -25.22
CA PRO A 518 -23.27 11.99 -24.31
C PRO A 518 -23.71 13.48 -24.32
N THR A 519 -23.42 14.18 -23.24
CA THR A 519 -23.92 15.52 -22.92
C THR A 519 -22.79 16.50 -22.64
N ARG A 520 -23.11 17.79 -22.58
CA ARG A 520 -22.15 18.86 -22.25
C ARG A 520 -21.95 19.08 -20.76
N TYR A 521 -22.92 18.69 -19.93
CA TYR A 521 -22.85 18.88 -18.47
C TYR A 521 -23.03 17.55 -17.78
N TYR A 522 -22.27 17.34 -16.71
CA TYR A 522 -22.49 16.22 -15.81
C TYR A 522 -22.05 16.53 -14.38
N TYR A 523 -22.62 15.81 -13.46
CA TYR A 523 -22.10 15.67 -12.12
C TYR A 523 -22.42 14.27 -11.58
N ALA A 524 -21.57 13.81 -10.66
CA ALA A 524 -21.79 12.60 -9.88
C ALA A 524 -21.19 12.79 -8.49
N THR A 525 -21.91 12.37 -7.45
CA THR A 525 -21.43 12.37 -6.08
C THR A 525 -21.81 11.07 -5.39
N SER A 526 -20.96 10.63 -4.50
CA SER A 526 -21.14 9.40 -3.71
C SER A 526 -20.71 9.64 -2.27
N VAL A 527 -21.50 9.18 -1.34
CA VAL A 527 -21.19 9.14 0.09
C VAL A 527 -21.31 7.70 0.55
N GLU A 528 -20.29 7.20 1.20
CA GLU A 528 -20.22 5.81 1.66
C GLU A 528 -19.68 5.74 3.08
N ALA A 529 -20.37 4.98 3.94
CA ALA A 529 -19.90 4.60 5.26
C ALA A 529 -19.64 3.09 5.29
N THR A 530 -18.46 2.68 5.70
CA THR A 530 -18.06 1.27 5.78
C THR A 530 -17.74 0.88 7.21
N ARG A 531 -18.34 -0.20 7.69
CA ARG A 531 -17.99 -0.86 8.94
C ARG A 531 -17.12 -2.08 8.66
N TRP A 532 -15.91 -2.07 9.18
CA TRP A 532 -14.96 -3.18 9.06
C TRP A 532 -15.20 -4.22 10.14
N ILE A 533 -15.23 -5.49 9.74
CA ILE A 533 -15.36 -6.66 10.60
C ILE A 533 -14.04 -7.41 10.52
N GLY A 534 -13.18 -7.23 11.56
CA GLY A 534 -11.79 -7.66 11.49
C GLY A 534 -10.97 -6.80 10.51
N GLU A 535 -9.87 -7.34 9.98
CA GLU A 535 -8.90 -6.58 9.17
C GLU A 535 -9.24 -6.52 7.68
N ALA A 536 -9.92 -7.54 7.15
CA ALA A 536 -10.11 -7.73 5.71
C ALA A 536 -11.53 -7.47 5.20
N TRP A 537 -12.57 -7.66 6.02
CA TRP A 537 -13.97 -7.62 5.60
C TRP A 537 -14.69 -6.38 6.12
N GLY A 538 -15.59 -5.83 5.31
CA GLY A 538 -16.43 -4.70 5.70
C GLY A 538 -17.80 -4.75 5.03
N ILE A 539 -18.76 -4.08 5.66
CA ILE A 539 -20.10 -3.82 5.13
C ILE A 539 -20.22 -2.31 4.92
N ALA A 540 -20.61 -1.91 3.72
CA ALA A 540 -20.81 -0.52 3.35
C ALA A 540 -22.28 -0.21 3.13
N VAL A 541 -22.69 1.02 3.45
CA VAL A 541 -23.94 1.65 3.02
C VAL A 541 -23.59 2.92 2.25
N PHE A 542 -24.35 3.22 1.21
CA PHE A 542 -24.03 4.35 0.36
C PHE A 542 -25.26 5.03 -0.24
N VAL A 543 -25.06 6.29 -0.61
CA VAL A 543 -25.98 7.08 -1.42
C VAL A 543 -25.19 7.76 -2.53
N ASP A 544 -25.67 7.60 -3.74
CA ASP A 544 -25.10 8.21 -4.94
C ASP A 544 -26.14 9.15 -5.57
N ALA A 545 -25.68 10.27 -6.12
CA ALA A 545 -26.52 11.20 -6.87
C ALA A 545 -25.75 11.72 -8.07
N GLY A 546 -26.37 11.77 -9.23
CA GLY A 546 -25.73 12.32 -10.42
C GLY A 546 -26.66 12.43 -11.62
N ASN A 547 -26.26 13.14 -12.63
CA ASN A 547 -26.92 13.22 -13.91
C ASN A 547 -25.96 13.72 -15.01
N ALA A 548 -26.28 13.46 -16.25
CA ALA A 548 -25.68 14.05 -17.43
C ALA A 548 -26.78 14.67 -18.30
N PHE A 549 -26.62 15.93 -18.74
CA PHE A 549 -27.66 16.73 -19.34
C PHE A 549 -27.09 17.83 -20.25
N ASP A 550 -27.92 18.39 -21.13
CA ASP A 550 -27.58 19.55 -21.96
C ASP A 550 -28.33 20.82 -21.56
N ASP A 551 -29.52 20.70 -20.95
CA ASP A 551 -30.30 21.81 -20.46
C ASP A 551 -30.39 21.80 -18.92
N ARG A 552 -30.37 22.97 -18.30
CA ARG A 552 -30.46 23.12 -16.83
C ARG A 552 -31.79 22.58 -16.26
N SER A 553 -32.85 22.58 -17.07
CA SER A 553 -34.15 22.00 -16.66
C SER A 553 -34.07 20.48 -16.46
N GLU A 554 -33.10 19.81 -17.08
CA GLU A 554 -32.85 18.38 -16.99
C GLU A 554 -31.87 18.01 -15.87
N ALA A 555 -31.33 18.99 -15.13
CA ALA A 555 -30.28 18.79 -14.12
C ALA A 555 -30.75 18.06 -12.84
N ARG A 556 -31.97 17.47 -12.83
CA ARG A 556 -32.49 16.73 -11.67
C ARG A 556 -31.62 15.50 -11.37
N PRO A 557 -31.18 15.28 -10.11
CA PRO A 557 -30.36 14.15 -9.77
C PRO A 557 -31.10 12.82 -9.99
N ALA A 558 -30.38 11.84 -10.54
CA ALA A 558 -30.75 10.43 -10.44
C ALA A 558 -30.10 9.89 -9.16
N LEU A 559 -30.96 9.45 -8.21
CA LEU A 559 -30.51 8.92 -6.93
C LEU A 559 -30.36 7.41 -7.00
N GLY A 560 -29.27 6.92 -6.41
CA GLY A 560 -29.01 5.50 -6.19
C GLY A 560 -28.58 5.29 -4.74
N TYR A 561 -29.12 4.29 -4.07
CA TYR A 561 -28.72 3.95 -2.70
C TYR A 561 -28.72 2.45 -2.49
N GLY A 562 -27.90 2.00 -1.55
CA GLY A 562 -27.75 0.58 -1.35
C GLY A 562 -26.74 0.23 -0.26
N PHE A 563 -26.40 -1.04 -0.24
CA PHE A 563 -25.42 -1.60 0.66
C PHE A 563 -24.53 -2.60 -0.07
N GLY A 564 -23.38 -2.92 0.49
CA GLY A 564 -22.46 -3.86 -0.15
C GLY A 564 -21.39 -4.41 0.77
N ALA A 565 -20.72 -5.45 0.28
CA ALA A 565 -19.56 -6.02 0.93
C ALA A 565 -18.27 -5.36 0.42
N ARG A 566 -17.31 -5.24 1.31
CA ARG A 566 -15.95 -4.75 1.04
C ARG A 566 -14.94 -5.79 1.50
N VAL A 567 -13.96 -6.09 0.66
CA VAL A 567 -12.87 -7.00 1.02
C VAL A 567 -11.55 -6.38 0.61
N LYS A 568 -10.62 -6.25 1.55
CA LYS A 568 -9.24 -5.86 1.25
C LYS A 568 -8.51 -7.08 0.71
N THR A 569 -7.98 -6.98 -0.48
CA THR A 569 -7.17 -8.04 -1.08
C THR A 569 -5.81 -7.49 -1.51
N PRO A 570 -4.78 -8.34 -1.65
CA PRO A 570 -3.46 -7.91 -2.12
C PRO A 570 -3.46 -7.29 -3.52
N ILE A 571 -4.48 -7.59 -4.33
CA ILE A 571 -4.63 -7.09 -5.71
C ILE A 571 -5.58 -5.89 -5.82
N GLY A 572 -6.00 -5.32 -4.68
CA GLY A 572 -6.92 -4.19 -4.59
C GLY A 572 -8.24 -4.53 -3.90
N PRO A 573 -9.05 -3.51 -3.56
CA PRO A 573 -10.32 -3.72 -2.88
C PRO A 573 -11.35 -4.39 -3.79
N PHE A 574 -12.00 -5.41 -3.25
CA PHE A 574 -13.14 -6.06 -3.85
C PHE A 574 -14.43 -5.44 -3.30
N ARG A 575 -15.37 -5.13 -4.20
CA ARG A 575 -16.66 -4.52 -3.87
C ARG A 575 -17.80 -5.30 -4.52
N LEU A 576 -18.83 -5.57 -3.72
CA LEU A 576 -20.05 -6.19 -4.20
C LEU A 576 -21.23 -5.38 -3.62
N ASP A 577 -21.94 -4.65 -4.46
CA ASP A 577 -22.98 -3.71 -4.06
C ASP A 577 -24.35 -4.13 -4.62
N VAL A 578 -25.37 -4.05 -3.78
CA VAL A 578 -26.78 -4.10 -4.18
C VAL A 578 -27.32 -2.67 -4.11
N ALA A 579 -27.72 -2.12 -5.23
CA ALA A 579 -28.16 -0.73 -5.34
C ALA A 579 -29.53 -0.61 -5.99
N TYR A 580 -30.38 0.25 -5.43
CA TYR A 580 -31.67 0.65 -6.01
C TYR A 580 -31.54 2.01 -6.68
N GLY A 581 -31.93 2.09 -7.96
CA GLY A 581 -32.02 3.33 -8.71
C GLY A 581 -33.42 3.90 -8.65
N GLU A 582 -33.60 5.05 -8.00
CA GLU A 582 -34.92 5.66 -7.76
C GLU A 582 -35.65 5.95 -9.07
N ARG A 583 -34.98 6.58 -10.06
CA ARG A 583 -35.58 6.95 -11.36
C ARG A 583 -35.87 5.72 -12.24
N SER A 584 -34.99 4.72 -12.18
CA SER A 584 -35.15 3.46 -12.95
C SER A 584 -36.13 2.49 -12.28
N ARG A 585 -36.37 2.63 -10.97
CA ARG A 585 -37.13 1.71 -10.10
C ARG A 585 -36.62 0.27 -10.21
N GLN A 586 -35.31 0.09 -10.36
CA GLN A 586 -34.67 -1.21 -10.51
C GLN A 586 -33.60 -1.41 -9.45
N VAL A 587 -33.49 -2.65 -8.98
CA VAL A 587 -32.36 -3.11 -8.17
C VAL A 587 -31.29 -3.66 -9.10
N ARG A 588 -30.05 -3.26 -8.90
CA ARG A 588 -28.89 -3.73 -9.65
C ARG A 588 -27.79 -4.23 -8.72
N LEU A 589 -27.14 -5.29 -9.16
CA LEU A 589 -25.93 -5.79 -8.54
C LEU A 589 -24.74 -5.15 -9.26
N HIS A 590 -23.85 -4.54 -8.49
CA HIS A 590 -22.58 -4.00 -8.97
C HIS A 590 -21.43 -4.76 -8.34
N PHE A 591 -20.52 -5.18 -9.18
CA PHE A 591 -19.33 -5.91 -8.80
C PHE A 591 -18.11 -5.24 -9.39
N SER A 592 -17.13 -4.94 -8.56
CA SER A 592 -15.85 -4.40 -9.03
C SER A 592 -14.67 -4.94 -8.23
N VAL A 593 -13.55 -5.12 -8.93
CA VAL A 593 -12.25 -5.48 -8.36
C VAL A 593 -11.24 -4.43 -8.81
N GLY A 594 -10.46 -3.89 -7.87
CA GLY A 594 -9.39 -2.95 -8.18
C GLY A 594 -9.67 -1.52 -7.72
N VAL A 595 -8.68 -0.66 -7.94
CA VAL A 595 -8.74 0.76 -7.60
C VAL A 595 -9.46 1.50 -8.73
N ALA A 596 -10.59 2.12 -8.43
CA ALA A 596 -11.26 3.02 -9.36
C ALA A 596 -10.64 4.42 -9.22
N PHE A 597 -9.81 4.80 -10.18
CA PHE A 597 -9.37 6.18 -10.42
C PHE A 597 -9.51 6.54 -11.89
#